data_b2046a7b5a936c809729568f5d2d06a5
#
_entry.id   b2046a7b5a936c809729568f5d2d06a5
#
_cell.length_a   1.000
_cell.length_b   1.000
_cell.length_c   1.000
_cell.angle_alpha   90.00
_cell.angle_beta   90.00
_cell.angle_gamma   90.00
#
_symmetry.space_group_name_H-M   'P 1'
#
loop_
_entity.id
_entity.type
_entity.pdbx_description
1 polymer ?
#
loop_
_entity_poly.entity_id
_entity_poly.type
_entity_poly.pdbx_seq_one_letter_code
_entity_poly.pdbx_strand_id
1 'polypeptide(L)'
;MLQLQLQNKLPIPGKTNLDWYLFDQMMSDYHNQPMLEVGVGRGGSAIAMSEHTNKLELIDSWDQTWPKKPVEDIFEKYEIPVKFIDGKSGSLDVLASIKSQYKFIHLDANKSYEGTLDDLEKYNSFCDGVICVDDYLQSMWPEVTRATDDFVKNSEWNRILIGNHQVFLSRKKQTPASRKITLKFPVVLRNDEVHLTYGKLPEDVDR
;
A
#
# COMPACT_ATOMS: atom_id res chain seq x y z
N MET A 1 6.82 -17.27 4.24
CA MET A 1 6.44 -18.29 5.27
C MET A 1 5.87 -17.65 6.53
N LEU A 2 6.43 -16.55 7.04
CA LEU A 2 5.89 -15.79 8.18
C LEU A 2 4.50 -15.22 7.88
N GLN A 3 4.27 -14.69 6.68
CA GLN A 3 3.01 -14.12 6.20
C GLN A 3 1.84 -15.13 6.29
N LEU A 4 2.02 -16.36 5.86
CA LEU A 4 1.01 -17.44 5.96
C LEU A 4 0.69 -17.81 7.41
N GLN A 5 1.69 -17.79 8.30
CA GLN A 5 1.50 -18.08 9.73
C GLN A 5 0.80 -16.94 10.47
N LEU A 6 1.00 -15.68 10.04
CA LEU A 6 0.40 -14.50 10.65
C LEU A 6 -0.98 -14.18 10.07
N GLN A 7 -1.22 -14.44 8.78
CA GLN A 7 -2.55 -14.32 8.17
C GLN A 7 -3.62 -15.17 8.88
N ASN A 8 -3.25 -16.35 9.39
CA ASN A 8 -4.15 -17.19 10.17
C ASN A 8 -4.40 -16.69 11.61
N LYS A 9 -3.60 -15.74 12.11
CA LYS A 9 -3.70 -15.21 13.49
C LYS A 9 -4.20 -13.77 13.56
N LEU A 10 -4.09 -13.03 12.48
CA LEU A 10 -4.56 -11.65 12.37
C LEU A 10 -5.60 -11.61 11.23
N PRO A 11 -6.90 -11.73 11.53
CA PRO A 11 -7.91 -11.48 10.52
C PRO A 11 -7.75 -10.03 10.05
N ILE A 12 -7.26 -9.85 8.82
CA ILE A 12 -7.12 -8.54 8.20
C ILE A 12 -8.43 -8.31 7.44
N PRO A 13 -9.33 -7.46 7.95
CA PRO A 13 -10.55 -7.17 7.25
C PRO A 13 -10.25 -6.37 5.98
N GLY A 14 -10.92 -6.72 4.89
CA GLY A 14 -11.06 -5.82 3.76
C GLY A 14 -10.24 -6.14 2.51
N LYS A 15 -9.03 -6.73 2.62
CA LYS A 15 -8.26 -7.10 1.42
C LYS A 15 -8.63 -8.48 0.90
N THR A 16 -8.88 -8.56 -0.40
CA THR A 16 -9.10 -9.84 -1.10
C THR A 16 -7.77 -10.55 -1.36
N ASN A 17 -7.81 -11.85 -1.69
CA ASN A 17 -6.62 -12.59 -2.10
C ASN A 17 -5.92 -11.95 -3.32
N LEU A 18 -6.71 -11.35 -4.23
CA LEU A 18 -6.16 -10.62 -5.37
C LEU A 18 -5.40 -9.37 -4.91
N ASP A 19 -5.95 -8.57 -4.00
CA ASP A 19 -5.28 -7.38 -3.50
C ASP A 19 -3.94 -7.72 -2.84
N TRP A 20 -3.91 -8.78 -2.02
CA TRP A 20 -2.66 -9.28 -1.41
C TRP A 20 -1.64 -9.73 -2.45
N TYR A 21 -2.08 -10.48 -3.47
CA TYR A 21 -1.20 -10.91 -4.54
C TYR A 21 -0.60 -9.74 -5.30
N LEU A 22 -1.44 -8.75 -5.66
CA LEU A 22 -0.98 -7.56 -6.38
C LEU A 22 0.00 -6.72 -5.54
N PHE A 23 -0.30 -6.57 -4.24
CA PHE A 23 0.54 -5.85 -3.30
C PHE A 23 1.93 -6.50 -3.19
N ASP A 24 1.99 -7.81 -2.99
CA ASP A 24 3.22 -8.59 -2.95
C ASP A 24 4.02 -8.48 -4.25
N GLN A 25 3.36 -8.68 -5.40
CA GLN A 25 4.02 -8.61 -6.70
C GLN A 25 4.60 -7.22 -7.01
N MET A 26 3.89 -6.16 -6.63
CA MET A 26 4.38 -4.79 -6.85
C MET A 26 5.60 -4.47 -5.99
N MET A 27 5.64 -4.96 -4.74
CA MET A 27 6.79 -4.78 -3.85
C MET A 27 8.00 -5.59 -4.29
N SER A 28 7.81 -6.72 -5.00
CA SER A 28 8.91 -7.58 -5.46
C SER A 28 9.94 -6.87 -6.35
N ASP A 29 9.53 -5.82 -7.06
CA ASP A 29 10.43 -4.99 -7.87
C ASP A 29 11.38 -4.13 -7.02
N TYR A 30 11.06 -3.94 -5.74
CA TYR A 30 11.74 -3.03 -4.83
C TYR A 30 12.36 -3.73 -3.62
N HIS A 31 12.73 -5.01 -3.79
CA HIS A 31 13.33 -5.80 -2.72
C HIS A 31 14.54 -5.08 -2.09
N ASN A 32 14.60 -5.04 -0.76
CA ASN A 32 15.61 -4.35 0.05
C ASN A 32 15.71 -2.81 -0.18
N GLN A 33 14.73 -2.20 -0.83
CA GLN A 33 14.63 -0.75 -0.96
C GLN A 33 13.80 -0.15 0.18
N PRO A 34 13.97 1.15 0.51
CA PRO A 34 13.16 1.83 1.52
C PRO A 34 11.65 1.79 1.17
N MET A 35 10.83 1.42 2.14
CA MET A 35 9.38 1.39 2.04
C MET A 35 8.74 2.13 3.21
N LEU A 36 7.59 2.74 2.96
CA LEU A 36 6.82 3.48 3.94
C LEU A 36 5.36 3.01 3.96
N GLU A 37 4.81 2.83 5.14
CA GLU A 37 3.36 2.72 5.32
C GLU A 37 2.84 3.89 6.14
N VAL A 38 1.73 4.48 5.69
CA VAL A 38 1.02 5.59 6.32
C VAL A 38 -0.39 5.12 6.64
N GLY A 39 -0.69 4.95 7.92
CA GLY A 39 -1.87 4.25 8.41
C GLY A 39 -1.61 2.75 8.55
N VAL A 40 -1.16 2.33 9.72
CA VAL A 40 -0.68 0.96 9.99
C VAL A 40 -1.80 0.07 10.55
N GLY A 41 -2.67 0.67 11.36
CA GLY A 41 -3.76 -0.04 12.01
C GLY A 41 -3.27 -1.27 12.79
N ARG A 42 -3.66 -2.47 12.33
CA ARG A 42 -3.26 -3.74 12.95
C ARG A 42 -1.92 -4.30 12.45
N GLY A 43 -1.24 -3.64 11.53
CA GLY A 43 0.08 -4.02 11.03
C GLY A 43 0.11 -5.14 9.99
N GLY A 44 -1.03 -5.50 9.40
CA GLY A 44 -1.07 -6.60 8.43
C GLY A 44 -0.27 -6.34 7.17
N SER A 45 -0.46 -5.19 6.56
CA SER A 45 0.30 -4.72 5.40
C SER A 45 1.76 -4.44 5.75
N ALA A 46 2.03 -3.87 6.95
CA ALA A 46 3.39 -3.67 7.46
C ALA A 46 4.20 -4.97 7.50
N ILE A 47 3.58 -6.06 7.97
CA ILE A 47 4.20 -7.39 8.01
C ILE A 47 4.49 -7.88 6.59
N ALA A 48 3.55 -7.73 5.65
CA ALA A 48 3.77 -8.10 4.25
C ALA A 48 4.92 -7.29 3.63
N MET A 49 4.98 -5.98 3.91
CA MET A 49 6.07 -5.11 3.44
C MET A 49 7.43 -5.53 4.02
N SER A 50 7.48 -5.97 5.27
CA SER A 50 8.72 -6.39 5.93
C SER A 50 9.36 -7.63 5.30
N GLU A 51 8.62 -8.44 4.56
CA GLU A 51 9.18 -9.57 3.79
C GLU A 51 9.98 -9.10 2.57
N HIS A 52 9.76 -7.87 2.11
CA HIS A 52 10.45 -7.30 0.96
C HIS A 52 11.58 -6.33 1.32
N THR A 53 11.59 -5.79 2.56
CA THR A 53 12.60 -4.81 2.96
C THR A 53 12.95 -4.88 4.44
N ASN A 54 14.21 -4.56 4.75
CA ASN A 54 14.68 -4.29 6.11
C ASN A 54 14.77 -2.78 6.41
N LYS A 55 14.22 -1.93 5.52
CA LYS A 55 14.20 -0.46 5.62
C LYS A 55 12.75 0.03 5.62
N LEU A 56 11.94 -0.54 6.52
CA LEU A 56 10.53 -0.20 6.66
C LEU A 56 10.35 0.91 7.67
N GLU A 57 9.59 1.95 7.29
CA GLU A 57 9.11 2.99 8.20
C GLU A 57 7.59 2.94 8.26
N LEU A 58 7.02 3.12 9.46
CA LEU A 58 5.59 3.03 9.74
C LEU A 58 5.13 4.30 10.42
N ILE A 59 4.13 4.98 9.83
CA ILE A 59 3.51 6.18 10.35
C ILE A 59 2.08 5.87 10.77
N ASP A 60 1.74 6.15 12.03
CA ASP A 60 0.37 6.08 12.52
C ASP A 60 0.17 7.00 13.73
N SER A 61 -1.06 7.43 13.94
CA SER A 61 -1.44 8.22 15.13
C SER A 61 -1.68 7.39 16.37
N TRP A 62 -1.83 6.07 16.23
CA TRP A 62 -1.98 5.07 17.28
C TRP A 62 -3.05 5.42 18.32
N ASP A 63 -4.27 5.48 17.90
CA ASP A 63 -5.39 5.76 18.79
C ASP A 63 -5.82 4.51 19.62
N GLN A 64 -6.90 4.68 20.43
CA GLN A 64 -7.40 3.57 21.24
C GLN A 64 -7.97 2.42 20.44
N THR A 65 -8.41 2.67 19.21
CA THR A 65 -8.96 1.65 18.30
C THR A 65 -7.85 0.76 17.76
N TRP A 66 -6.71 1.36 17.44
CA TRP A 66 -5.54 0.70 16.88
C TRP A 66 -4.29 1.04 17.69
N PRO A 67 -4.12 0.44 18.88
CA PRO A 67 -2.97 0.74 19.74
C PRO A 67 -1.67 0.19 19.13
N LYS A 68 -0.58 0.94 19.31
CA LYS A 68 0.75 0.62 18.78
C LYS A 68 1.35 -0.68 19.32
N LYS A 69 1.18 -0.91 20.63
CA LYS A 69 1.86 -1.99 21.36
C LYS A 69 1.69 -3.39 20.72
N PRO A 70 0.50 -3.83 20.27
CA PRO A 70 0.38 -5.13 19.61
C PRO A 70 1.21 -5.26 18.32
N VAL A 71 1.37 -4.16 17.57
CA VAL A 71 2.20 -4.13 16.36
C VAL A 71 3.68 -4.20 16.74
N GLU A 72 4.12 -3.37 17.70
CA GLU A 72 5.50 -3.41 18.23
C GLU A 72 5.88 -4.82 18.72
N ASP A 73 5.00 -5.47 19.51
CA ASP A 73 5.25 -6.82 20.03
C ASP A 73 5.48 -7.86 18.93
N ILE A 74 4.80 -7.73 17.80
CA ILE A 74 5.00 -8.62 16.66
C ILE A 74 6.37 -8.37 16.03
N PHE A 75 6.73 -7.12 15.77
CA PHE A 75 8.00 -6.76 15.15
C PHE A 75 9.20 -7.13 16.06
N GLU A 76 9.08 -6.89 17.37
CA GLU A 76 10.08 -7.31 18.36
C GLU A 76 10.21 -8.84 18.43
N LYS A 77 9.09 -9.54 18.55
CA LYS A 77 9.07 -11.02 18.68
C LYS A 77 9.74 -11.73 17.53
N TYR A 78 9.63 -11.20 16.33
CA TYR A 78 10.18 -11.80 15.11
C TYR A 78 11.46 -11.10 14.64
N GLU A 79 12.03 -10.20 15.48
CA GLU A 79 13.26 -9.45 15.20
C GLU A 79 13.23 -8.74 13.84
N ILE A 80 12.05 -8.20 13.44
CA ILE A 80 11.85 -7.54 12.16
C ILE A 80 12.31 -6.07 12.28
N PRO A 81 13.29 -5.62 11.48
CA PRO A 81 13.74 -4.24 11.49
C PRO A 81 12.65 -3.28 11.02
N VAL A 82 12.34 -2.29 11.85
CA VAL A 82 11.31 -1.30 11.54
C VAL A 82 11.58 0.00 12.30
N LYS A 83 11.19 1.13 11.70
CA LYS A 83 11.17 2.43 12.38
C LYS A 83 9.72 2.89 12.49
N PHE A 84 9.27 3.12 13.73
CA PHE A 84 7.96 3.72 14.01
C PHE A 84 8.08 5.24 14.09
N ILE A 85 7.13 5.94 13.47
CA ILE A 85 6.96 7.38 13.49
C ILE A 85 5.55 7.67 14.01
N ASP A 86 5.46 8.20 15.23
CA ASP A 86 4.19 8.44 15.89
C ASP A 86 3.63 9.81 15.50
N GLY A 87 2.39 9.84 15.01
CA GLY A 87 1.69 11.07 14.70
C GLY A 87 0.72 10.95 13.53
N LYS A 88 -0.04 12.02 13.30
CA LYS A 88 -0.98 12.11 12.18
C LYS A 88 -0.22 12.26 10.86
N SER A 89 -0.66 11.56 9.82
CA SER A 89 0.00 11.50 8.51
C SER A 89 0.39 12.87 7.94
N GLY A 90 -0.51 13.83 7.96
CA GLY A 90 -0.28 15.17 7.40
C GLY A 90 0.39 16.18 8.33
N SER A 91 0.80 15.80 9.56
CA SER A 91 1.40 16.76 10.50
C SER A 91 2.83 17.15 10.12
N LEU A 92 3.22 18.40 10.40
CA LEU A 92 4.55 18.91 10.05
C LEU A 92 5.68 18.13 10.74
N ASP A 93 5.47 17.72 12.00
CA ASP A 93 6.46 16.96 12.76
C ASP A 93 6.73 15.59 12.15
N VAL A 94 5.66 14.89 11.71
CA VAL A 94 5.76 13.62 11.01
C VAL A 94 6.51 13.80 9.69
N LEU A 95 6.12 14.76 8.87
CA LEU A 95 6.78 15.02 7.59
C LEU A 95 8.26 15.43 7.76
N ALA A 96 8.59 16.22 8.79
CA ALA A 96 9.95 16.61 9.11
C ALA A 96 10.82 15.44 9.60
N SER A 97 10.21 14.36 10.12
CA SER A 97 10.90 13.15 10.57
C SER A 97 11.31 12.22 9.43
N ILE A 98 10.70 12.37 8.25
CA ILE A 98 11.00 11.60 7.04
C ILE A 98 12.35 12.05 6.48
N LYS A 99 13.31 11.12 6.39
CA LYS A 99 14.67 11.40 5.91
C LYS A 99 15.04 10.63 4.64
N SER A 100 14.14 9.78 4.15
CA SER A 100 14.39 8.86 3.05
C SER A 100 13.53 9.17 1.83
N GLN A 101 14.01 8.76 0.66
CA GLN A 101 13.17 8.54 -0.52
C GLN A 101 12.75 7.07 -0.53
N TYR A 102 11.46 6.83 -0.77
CA TYR A 102 10.91 5.49 -0.77
C TYR A 102 10.66 4.99 -2.19
N LYS A 103 10.84 3.69 -2.38
CA LYS A 103 10.51 3.01 -3.63
C LYS A 103 9.07 2.49 -3.63
N PHE A 104 8.51 2.29 -2.45
CA PHE A 104 7.13 1.89 -2.28
C PHE A 104 6.54 2.63 -1.08
N ILE A 105 5.39 3.29 -1.30
CA ILE A 105 4.59 3.90 -0.23
C ILE A 105 3.21 3.28 -0.26
N HIS A 106 2.73 2.82 0.90
CA HIS A 106 1.35 2.38 1.11
C HIS A 106 0.59 3.46 1.89
N LEU A 107 -0.47 4.01 1.30
CA LEU A 107 -1.33 5.01 1.92
C LEU A 107 -2.66 4.37 2.32
N ASP A 108 -2.90 4.27 3.62
CA ASP A 108 -4.08 3.66 4.23
C ASP A 108 -4.61 4.44 5.46
N ALA A 109 -4.19 5.70 5.64
CA ALA A 109 -4.53 6.48 6.84
C ALA A 109 -5.91 7.13 6.72
N ASN A 110 -6.06 8.10 5.85
CA ASN A 110 -7.24 8.96 5.80
C ASN A 110 -8.25 8.47 4.76
N LYS A 111 -9.55 8.51 5.12
CA LYS A 111 -10.63 8.04 4.24
C LYS A 111 -11.55 9.18 3.76
N SER A 112 -11.29 10.42 4.20
CA SER A 112 -11.96 11.61 3.67
C SER A 112 -11.29 12.07 2.37
N TYR A 113 -12.03 12.80 1.54
CA TYR A 113 -11.49 13.39 0.30
C TYR A 113 -10.27 14.28 0.58
N GLU A 114 -10.44 15.25 1.50
CA GLU A 114 -9.38 16.20 1.83
C GLU A 114 -8.16 15.52 2.43
N GLY A 115 -8.38 14.55 3.32
CA GLY A 115 -7.28 13.84 3.98
C GLY A 115 -6.52 12.91 3.02
N THR A 116 -7.20 12.19 2.14
CA THR A 116 -6.56 11.35 1.13
C THR A 116 -5.79 12.19 0.10
N LEU A 117 -6.37 13.32 -0.34
CA LEU A 117 -5.71 14.21 -1.27
C LEU A 117 -4.47 14.85 -0.62
N ASP A 118 -4.58 15.32 0.62
CA ASP A 118 -3.48 15.89 1.39
C ASP A 118 -2.33 14.89 1.57
N ASP A 119 -2.64 13.63 1.92
CA ASP A 119 -1.65 12.57 2.02
C ASP A 119 -0.97 12.32 0.66
N LEU A 120 -1.71 12.21 -0.43
CA LEU A 120 -1.14 12.04 -1.78
C LEU A 120 -0.23 13.22 -2.17
N GLU A 121 -0.67 14.46 -1.95
CA GLU A 121 0.09 15.67 -2.27
C GLU A 121 1.38 15.80 -1.45
N LYS A 122 1.39 15.35 -0.20
CA LYS A 122 2.55 15.41 0.69
C LYS A 122 3.53 14.25 0.43
N TYR A 123 3.00 13.03 0.38
CA TYR A 123 3.86 11.85 0.30
C TYR A 123 4.41 11.57 -1.10
N ASN A 124 3.80 12.12 -2.17
CA ASN A 124 4.33 11.94 -3.51
C ASN A 124 5.75 12.48 -3.70
N SER A 125 6.14 13.51 -2.96
CA SER A 125 7.50 14.08 -3.00
C SER A 125 8.55 13.16 -2.40
N PHE A 126 8.15 12.24 -1.53
CA PHE A 126 9.03 11.24 -0.90
C PHE A 126 9.07 9.90 -1.66
N CYS A 127 8.34 9.78 -2.78
CA CYS A 127 8.27 8.54 -3.55
C CYS A 127 8.90 8.70 -4.95
N ASP A 128 9.85 7.85 -5.27
CA ASP A 128 10.43 7.74 -6.63
C ASP A 128 10.15 6.38 -7.30
N GLY A 129 9.16 5.66 -6.79
CA GLY A 129 8.73 4.35 -7.28
C GLY A 129 7.23 4.24 -7.45
N VAL A 130 6.56 3.54 -6.52
CA VAL A 130 5.12 3.27 -6.55
C VAL A 130 4.45 3.75 -5.27
N ILE A 131 3.29 4.38 -5.41
CA ILE A 131 2.34 4.61 -4.32
C ILE A 131 1.18 3.64 -4.50
N CYS A 132 0.89 2.85 -3.48
CA CYS A 132 -0.33 2.06 -3.35
C CYS A 132 -1.32 2.82 -2.48
N VAL A 133 -2.51 3.10 -2.99
CA VAL A 133 -3.61 3.68 -2.23
C VAL A 133 -4.60 2.58 -1.91
N ASP A 134 -4.84 2.34 -0.62
CA ASP A 134 -5.83 1.36 -0.16
C ASP A 134 -7.25 1.93 -0.21
N ASP A 135 -8.25 1.05 -0.16
CA ASP A 135 -9.69 1.37 -0.22
C ASP A 135 -10.15 2.09 -1.51
N TYR A 136 -9.33 2.10 -2.56
CA TYR A 136 -9.73 2.59 -3.88
C TYR A 136 -10.82 1.68 -4.47
N LEU A 137 -11.89 2.28 -4.99
CA LEU A 137 -13.14 1.63 -5.45
C LEU A 137 -13.94 0.92 -4.34
N GLN A 138 -13.59 1.10 -3.08
CA GLN A 138 -14.36 0.60 -1.96
C GLN A 138 -15.64 1.41 -1.78
N SER A 139 -16.79 0.76 -1.81
CA SER A 139 -18.10 1.45 -1.69
C SER A 139 -18.29 2.18 -0.35
N MET A 140 -17.61 1.72 0.71
CA MET A 140 -17.63 2.38 2.01
C MET A 140 -16.81 3.68 2.04
N TRP A 141 -15.85 3.83 1.14
CA TRP A 141 -14.90 4.95 1.11
C TRP A 141 -14.83 5.62 -0.27
N PRO A 142 -15.95 6.08 -0.84
CA PRO A 142 -15.97 6.66 -2.20
C PRO A 142 -15.10 7.91 -2.33
N GLU A 143 -14.84 8.59 -1.23
CA GLU A 143 -14.01 9.79 -1.18
C GLU A 143 -12.54 9.50 -1.47
N VAL A 144 -12.03 8.31 -1.09
CA VAL A 144 -10.68 7.86 -1.43
C VAL A 144 -10.51 7.74 -2.94
N THR A 145 -11.50 7.14 -3.62
CA THR A 145 -11.50 7.03 -5.08
C THR A 145 -11.48 8.42 -5.74
N ARG A 146 -12.39 9.30 -5.31
CA ARG A 146 -12.50 10.67 -5.87
C ARG A 146 -11.22 11.48 -5.68
N ALA A 147 -10.63 11.46 -4.48
CA ALA A 147 -9.39 12.17 -4.19
C ALA A 147 -8.21 11.64 -5.03
N THR A 148 -8.11 10.31 -5.15
CA THR A 148 -7.06 9.68 -5.96
C THR A 148 -7.22 10.00 -7.44
N ASP A 149 -8.44 10.01 -7.96
CA ASP A 149 -8.74 10.36 -9.36
C ASP A 149 -8.37 11.81 -9.66
N ASP A 150 -8.72 12.72 -8.77
CA ASP A 150 -8.39 14.15 -8.91
C ASP A 150 -6.87 14.37 -8.78
N PHE A 151 -6.18 13.68 -7.89
CA PHE A 151 -4.73 13.72 -7.80
C PHE A 151 -4.06 13.26 -9.11
N VAL A 152 -4.46 12.12 -9.65
CA VAL A 152 -3.91 11.60 -10.91
C VAL A 152 -4.17 12.55 -12.07
N LYS A 153 -5.37 13.13 -12.16
CA LYS A 153 -5.74 14.08 -13.20
C LYS A 153 -4.90 15.36 -13.18
N ASN A 154 -4.47 15.81 -12.00
CA ASN A 154 -3.79 17.08 -11.79
C ASN A 154 -2.27 16.94 -11.54
N SER A 155 -1.70 15.74 -11.71
CA SER A 155 -0.30 15.45 -11.46
C SER A 155 0.36 14.65 -12.59
N GLU A 156 1.64 14.38 -12.47
CA GLU A 156 2.39 13.50 -13.39
C GLU A 156 2.24 11.99 -13.08
N TRP A 157 1.48 11.65 -12.05
CA TRP A 157 1.26 10.27 -11.64
C TRP A 157 0.22 9.58 -12.53
N ASN A 158 0.45 8.30 -12.81
CA ASN A 158 -0.41 7.47 -13.62
C ASN A 158 -0.88 6.27 -12.82
N ARG A 159 -2.12 5.81 -13.02
CA ARG A 159 -2.55 4.50 -12.56
C ARG A 159 -1.85 3.44 -13.42
N ILE A 160 -1.09 2.58 -12.79
CA ILE A 160 -0.36 1.50 -13.49
C ILE A 160 -1.00 0.14 -13.27
N LEU A 161 -1.84 0.03 -12.24
CA LEU A 161 -2.56 -1.19 -11.89
C LEU A 161 -3.70 -0.86 -10.93
N ILE A 162 -4.86 -1.50 -11.11
CA ILE A 162 -6.02 -1.38 -10.22
C ILE A 162 -6.42 -2.78 -9.76
N GLY A 163 -6.49 -2.98 -8.45
CA GLY A 163 -7.04 -4.17 -7.79
C GLY A 163 -8.53 -4.01 -7.48
N ASN A 164 -9.05 -4.84 -6.57
CA ASN A 164 -10.45 -4.72 -6.14
C ASN A 164 -10.66 -3.49 -5.25
N HIS A 165 -9.73 -3.29 -4.29
CA HIS A 165 -9.82 -2.22 -3.29
C HIS A 165 -8.51 -1.45 -3.14
N GLN A 166 -7.68 -1.46 -4.17
CA GLN A 166 -6.41 -0.72 -4.17
C GLN A 166 -6.01 -0.29 -5.56
N VAL A 167 -5.26 0.80 -5.65
CA VAL A 167 -4.67 1.29 -6.90
C VAL A 167 -3.19 1.57 -6.71
N PHE A 168 -2.41 1.24 -7.73
CA PHE A 168 -0.98 1.49 -7.76
C PHE A 168 -0.69 2.64 -8.72
N LEU A 169 -0.01 3.65 -8.21
CA LEU A 169 0.35 4.87 -8.94
C LEU A 169 1.85 4.93 -9.16
N SER A 170 2.29 5.43 -10.32
CA SER A 170 3.70 5.70 -10.61
C SER A 170 3.83 6.86 -11.60
N ARG A 171 4.96 7.60 -11.54
CA ARG A 171 5.33 8.56 -12.60
C ARG A 171 5.71 7.84 -13.90
N LYS A 172 6.05 6.56 -13.84
CA LYS A 172 6.28 5.69 -15.01
C LYS A 172 4.97 5.03 -15.40
N LYS A 173 4.66 4.97 -16.71
CA LYS A 173 3.43 4.33 -17.21
C LYS A 173 3.34 2.84 -16.87
N GLN A 174 4.45 2.16 -16.63
CA GLN A 174 4.49 0.74 -16.24
C GLN A 174 5.77 0.45 -15.45
N THR A 175 5.69 -0.50 -14.51
CA THR A 175 6.83 -1.13 -13.84
C THR A 175 7.03 -2.56 -14.37
N PRO A 176 8.18 -3.23 -14.12
CA PRO A 176 8.37 -4.63 -14.49
C PRO A 176 7.31 -5.53 -13.87
N ALA A 177 6.94 -5.32 -12.60
CA ALA A 177 5.89 -6.11 -11.94
C ALA A 177 4.53 -5.89 -12.59
N SER A 178 4.12 -4.65 -12.86
CA SER A 178 2.83 -4.35 -13.50
C SER A 178 2.71 -5.01 -14.88
N ARG A 179 3.80 -5.08 -15.67
CA ARG A 179 3.83 -5.80 -16.94
C ARG A 179 3.62 -7.31 -16.78
N LYS A 180 4.25 -7.93 -15.77
CA LYS A 180 4.10 -9.37 -15.51
C LYS A 180 2.67 -9.71 -15.09
N ILE A 181 2.07 -8.88 -14.24
CA ILE A 181 0.69 -9.05 -13.77
C ILE A 181 -0.28 -8.94 -14.94
N THR A 182 -0.12 -7.95 -15.82
CA THR A 182 -0.95 -7.74 -17.01
C THR A 182 -0.99 -8.96 -17.94
N LEU A 183 0.11 -9.74 -17.97
CA LEU A 183 0.20 -10.94 -18.81
C LEU A 183 -0.47 -12.20 -18.20
N LYS A 184 -0.70 -12.21 -16.90
CA LYS A 184 -1.20 -13.41 -16.19
C LYS A 184 -2.71 -13.43 -15.95
N PHE A 185 -3.37 -12.29 -16.00
CA PHE A 185 -4.78 -12.16 -15.68
C PHE A 185 -5.58 -11.62 -16.86
N PRO A 186 -6.87 -12.00 -17.01
CA PRO A 186 -7.73 -11.37 -17.99
C PRO A 186 -7.85 -9.88 -17.66
N VAL A 187 -7.29 -9.06 -18.54
CA VAL A 187 -7.26 -7.61 -18.41
C VAL A 187 -8.52 -7.05 -19.07
N VAL A 188 -9.31 -6.32 -18.33
CA VAL A 188 -10.35 -5.47 -18.92
C VAL A 188 -9.79 -4.06 -19.03
N LEU A 189 -9.58 -3.60 -20.26
CA LEU A 189 -9.26 -2.21 -20.52
C LEU A 189 -10.55 -1.37 -20.40
N ARG A 190 -10.57 -0.43 -19.49
CA ARG A 190 -11.59 0.61 -19.43
C ARG A 190 -10.88 1.95 -19.53
N ASN A 191 -11.22 2.74 -20.56
CA ASN A 191 -10.66 4.08 -20.78
C ASN A 191 -9.11 4.11 -20.78
N ASP A 192 -8.47 3.14 -21.48
CA ASP A 192 -7.01 2.95 -21.55
C ASP A 192 -6.32 2.58 -20.21
N GLU A 193 -7.07 2.27 -19.17
CA GLU A 193 -6.58 1.80 -17.87
C GLU A 193 -6.67 0.27 -17.76
N VAL A 194 -5.67 -0.33 -17.12
CA VAL A 194 -5.62 -1.78 -16.89
C VAL A 194 -6.39 -2.12 -15.63
N HIS A 195 -7.57 -2.72 -15.78
CA HIS A 195 -8.37 -3.26 -14.69
C HIS A 195 -8.22 -4.77 -14.63
N LEU A 196 -7.85 -5.30 -13.48
CA LEU A 196 -7.86 -6.74 -13.23
C LEU A 196 -9.22 -7.12 -12.65
N THR A 197 -10.01 -7.84 -13.43
CA THR A 197 -11.30 -8.37 -12.97
C THR A 197 -11.09 -9.71 -12.25
N TYR A 198 -11.92 -9.93 -11.22
CA TYR A 198 -11.95 -11.16 -10.45
C TYR A 198 -12.26 -12.36 -11.36
N GLY A 199 -11.21 -13.07 -11.77
CA GLY A 199 -11.32 -14.45 -12.27
C GLY A 199 -10.71 -15.37 -11.23
N LYS A 200 -11.15 -16.61 -11.12
CA LYS A 200 -10.46 -17.61 -10.28
C LYS A 200 -8.95 -17.47 -10.49
N LEU A 201 -8.19 -17.28 -9.42
CA LEU A 201 -6.73 -17.43 -9.46
C LEU A 201 -6.44 -18.77 -10.14
N PRO A 202 -5.47 -18.85 -11.04
CA PRO A 202 -5.02 -20.15 -11.56
C PRO A 202 -4.69 -21.05 -10.37
N GLU A 203 -5.11 -22.32 -10.42
CA GLU A 203 -4.93 -23.29 -9.32
C GLU A 203 -3.45 -23.55 -8.96
N ASP A 204 -2.50 -22.96 -9.69
CA ASP A 204 -1.06 -23.09 -9.52
C ASP A 204 -0.38 -22.01 -8.69
N VAL A 205 -1.12 -21.13 -8.00
CA VAL A 205 -0.54 -20.07 -7.12
C VAL A 205 -0.28 -20.55 -5.69
N ASP A 206 -0.53 -21.83 -5.41
CA ASP A 206 -0.28 -22.48 -4.11
C ASP A 206 1.15 -23.07 -3.99
N ARG A 207 2.18 -22.46 -4.62
CA ARG A 207 3.57 -22.89 -4.42
C ARG A 207 4.55 -21.76 -4.33
#